data_cc38de1e16dc51f62d70047f914b7b68
#
_entry.id   cc38de1e16dc51f62d70047f914b7b68
#
_cell.length_a   1.000
_cell.length_b   1.000
_cell.length_c   1.000
_cell.angle_alpha   90.00
_cell.angle_beta   90.00
_cell.angle_gamma   90.00
#
_symmetry.space_group_name_H-M   'P 1'
#
loop_
_entity.id
_entity.type
_entity.pdbx_description
1 polymer ?
#
loop_
_entity_poly.entity_id
_entity_poly.type
_entity_poly.pdbx_seq_one_letter_code
_entity_poly.pdbx_strand_id
1 'polypeptide(L)'
;MMFGNAMYLRPGNLWKSFRVLKMHVDNVDGYAKNSYEDTGTIVDGILAQATSNERELTKHLWDQKLHSLTHTLVVSGRCDLKKSDILAYEEKAYLVLAVDNAGDLEVAGIAYLEERNDLK
;
A
#
# COMPACT_ATOMS: atom_id res chain seq x y z
N MET A 1 8.45 22.44 -11.90
CA MET A 1 8.70 22.00 -11.07
C MET A 1 9.53 21.89 -10.43
N MET A 2 9.39 22.04 -9.96
CA MET A 2 10.07 21.77 -9.42
C MET A 2 10.16 21.53 -8.43
N PHE A 3 9.98 21.96 -7.76
CA PHE A 3 10.25 21.64 -6.85
C PHE A 3 10.30 20.73 -6.11
N GLY A 4 9.92 21.00 -5.18
CA GLY A 4 9.59 19.77 -4.48
C GLY A 4 10.05 18.50 -5.15
N ASN A 5 10.43 18.61 -6.35
CA ASN A 5 10.89 17.49 -7.16
C ASN A 5 12.14 16.82 -6.59
N ALA A 6 12.97 17.59 -5.92
CA ALA A 6 14.18 17.03 -5.30
C ALA A 6 13.85 15.96 -4.28
N MET A 7 12.69 16.02 -3.62
CA MET A 7 12.27 15.00 -2.66
C MET A 7 12.05 13.66 -3.34
N TYR A 8 11.49 13.66 -4.53
CA TYR A 8 11.17 12.43 -5.23
C TYR A 8 12.39 11.79 -5.86
N LEU A 9 13.46 12.57 -6.03
CA LEU A 9 14.68 12.08 -6.64
C LEU A 9 15.71 11.59 -5.63
N ARG A 10 15.39 11.60 -4.35
CA ARG A 10 16.29 11.09 -3.32
C ARG A 10 16.49 9.59 -3.49
N PRO A 11 17.70 9.09 -3.25
CA PRO A 11 17.90 7.65 -3.19
C PRO A 11 16.98 7.04 -2.14
N GLY A 12 16.34 5.95 -2.49
CA GLY A 12 15.37 5.31 -1.61
C GLY A 12 13.93 5.74 -1.84
N ASN A 13 13.72 6.89 -2.50
CA ASN A 13 12.38 7.37 -2.84
C ASN A 13 12.16 7.26 -4.34
N LEU A 14 12.74 6.27 -4.96
CA LEU A 14 12.58 6.05 -6.39
C LEU A 14 11.33 5.26 -6.68
N TRP A 15 10.85 5.35 -7.92
CA TRP A 15 9.71 4.57 -8.38
C TRP A 15 10.00 3.08 -8.27
N LYS A 16 9.02 2.36 -7.79
CA LYS A 16 9.06 0.90 -7.69
C LYS A 16 7.79 0.32 -8.25
N SER A 17 7.89 -0.88 -8.78
CA SER A 17 6.75 -1.60 -9.35
C SER A 17 6.35 -2.72 -8.40
N PHE A 18 5.08 -2.80 -8.08
CA PHE A 18 4.54 -3.78 -7.14
C PHE A 18 3.54 -4.68 -7.84
N ARG A 19 3.56 -5.97 -7.52
CA ARG A 19 2.51 -6.88 -7.94
C ARG A 19 1.35 -6.77 -6.96
N VAL A 20 0.14 -6.77 -7.48
CA VAL A 20 -1.07 -6.68 -6.65
C VAL A 20 -1.65 -8.08 -6.44
N LEU A 21 -1.78 -8.46 -5.19
CA LEU A 21 -2.35 -9.74 -4.81
C LEU A 21 -3.69 -9.49 -4.12
N LYS A 22 -4.67 -10.34 -4.41
CA LYS A 22 -5.98 -10.29 -3.77
C LYS A 22 -6.12 -11.44 -2.79
N MET A 23 -6.76 -11.18 -1.66
CA MET A 23 -7.01 -12.21 -0.67
C MET A 23 -8.23 -13.04 -1.07
N HIS A 24 -8.06 -14.35 -0.99
CA HIS A 24 -9.13 -15.32 -1.17
C HIS A 24 -9.38 -16.07 0.13
N VAL A 25 -10.63 -16.30 0.43
CA VAL A 25 -11.00 -17.14 1.56
C VAL A 25 -11.62 -18.41 1.00
N ASP A 26 -10.92 -19.53 1.18
CA ASP A 26 -11.40 -20.84 0.73
C ASP A 26 -11.84 -21.67 1.92
N ASN A 27 -12.90 -22.44 1.74
CA ASN A 27 -13.32 -23.44 2.73
C ASN A 27 -12.70 -24.77 2.38
N VAL A 28 -11.77 -25.22 3.22
CA VAL A 28 -11.13 -26.53 3.07
C VAL A 28 -11.46 -27.35 4.30
N ASP A 29 -12.17 -28.46 4.10
CA ASP A 29 -12.57 -29.38 5.19
C ASP A 29 -13.29 -28.68 6.34
N GLY A 30 -14.12 -27.67 6.02
CA GLY A 30 -14.89 -26.94 7.02
C GLY A 30 -14.14 -25.80 7.67
N TYR A 31 -12.89 -25.55 7.28
CA TYR A 31 -12.09 -24.47 7.83
C TYR A 31 -11.88 -23.38 6.78
N ALA A 32 -11.95 -22.13 7.21
CA ALA A 32 -11.63 -21.00 6.35
C ALA A 32 -10.11 -20.91 6.22
N LYS A 33 -9.61 -20.87 4.99
CA LYS A 33 -8.19 -20.72 4.69
C LYS A 33 -8.00 -19.50 3.83
N ASN A 34 -7.11 -18.59 4.27
CA ASN A 34 -6.76 -17.42 3.50
C ASN A 34 -5.62 -17.74 2.54
N SER A 35 -5.79 -17.36 1.30
CA SER A 35 -4.75 -17.46 0.30
C SER A 35 -4.69 -16.16 -0.48
N TYR A 36 -3.58 -15.91 -1.17
CA TYR A 36 -3.39 -14.70 -1.96
C TYR A 36 -3.15 -15.06 -3.39
N GLU A 37 -3.89 -14.42 -4.29
CA GLU A 37 -3.81 -14.66 -5.71
C GLU A 37 -3.21 -13.45 -6.41
N ASP A 38 -2.20 -13.68 -7.26
CA ASP A 38 -1.60 -12.63 -8.06
C ASP A 38 -2.60 -12.26 -9.17
N THR A 39 -3.02 -11.01 -9.19
CA THR A 39 -4.02 -10.54 -10.15
C THR A 39 -3.42 -10.26 -11.53
N GLY A 40 -2.10 -10.26 -11.65
CA GLY A 40 -1.43 -9.82 -12.88
C GLY A 40 -1.35 -8.31 -13.01
N THR A 41 -1.88 -7.58 -12.06
CA THR A 41 -1.84 -6.12 -12.07
C THR A 41 -0.55 -5.62 -11.43
N ILE A 42 0.04 -4.59 -12.04
CA ILE A 42 1.25 -3.94 -11.54
C ILE A 42 0.89 -2.51 -11.18
N VAL A 43 1.34 -2.07 -10.01
CA VAL A 43 1.17 -0.68 -9.58
C VAL A 43 2.55 -0.07 -9.39
N ASP A 44 2.76 1.08 -10.01
CA ASP A 44 4.02 1.82 -9.90
C ASP A 44 3.81 3.01 -8.98
N GLY A 45 4.78 3.28 -8.12
CA GLY A 45 4.69 4.40 -7.23
C GLY A 45 5.96 4.63 -6.43
N ILE A 46 5.92 5.66 -5.62
CA ILE A 46 7.04 6.04 -4.76
C ILE A 46 6.74 5.56 -3.35
N LEU A 47 7.54 4.60 -2.89
CA LEU A 47 7.42 4.03 -1.55
C LEU A 47 8.28 4.82 -0.57
N ALA A 48 7.72 5.20 0.56
CA ALA A 48 8.43 5.91 1.61
C ALA A 48 7.99 5.40 2.98
N GLN A 49 8.87 5.53 3.97
CA GLN A 49 8.50 5.21 5.34
C GLN A 49 7.53 6.27 5.86
N ALA A 50 6.54 5.83 6.62
CA ALA A 50 5.56 6.74 7.18
C ALA A 50 6.19 7.60 8.28
N THR A 51 5.82 8.88 8.30
CA THR A 51 6.26 9.80 9.34
C THR A 51 5.36 9.67 10.57
N SER A 52 5.83 10.19 11.72
CA SER A 52 5.01 10.23 12.94
C SER A 52 3.73 11.03 12.72
N ASN A 53 3.82 12.11 11.97
CA ASN A 53 2.67 12.95 11.67
C ASN A 53 1.63 12.20 10.85
N GLU A 54 2.08 11.45 9.85
CA GLU A 54 1.17 10.63 9.04
C GLU A 54 0.47 9.58 9.88
N ARG A 55 1.19 8.92 10.79
CA ARG A 55 0.60 7.94 11.69
C ARG A 55 -0.49 8.55 12.55
N GLU A 56 -0.25 9.72 13.07
CA GLU A 56 -1.20 10.41 13.95
C GLU A 56 -2.45 10.83 13.19
N LEU A 57 -2.29 11.37 11.99
CA LEU A 57 -3.41 11.88 11.20
C LEU A 57 -4.30 10.77 10.63
N THR A 58 -3.75 9.59 10.41
CA THR A 58 -4.47 8.51 9.73
C THR A 58 -4.92 7.39 10.67
N LYS A 59 -4.58 7.45 11.94
CA LYS A 59 -4.82 6.34 12.86
C LYS A 59 -6.29 5.94 12.98
N HIS A 60 -7.22 6.82 12.65
CA HIS A 60 -8.66 6.52 12.70
C HIS A 60 -9.16 5.70 11.49
N LEU A 61 -8.30 5.47 10.48
CA LEU A 61 -8.71 4.82 9.24
C LEU A 61 -8.70 3.29 9.34
N TRP A 62 -8.11 2.74 10.38
CA TRP A 62 -8.05 1.29 10.60
C TRP A 62 -7.97 0.96 12.08
N ASP A 63 -8.09 -0.32 12.40
CA ASP A 63 -8.00 -0.77 13.79
C ASP A 63 -6.56 -0.73 14.27
N GLN A 64 -6.28 0.17 15.20
CA GLN A 64 -4.94 0.38 15.77
C GLN A 64 -4.42 -0.80 16.56
N LYS A 65 -5.32 -1.68 17.01
CA LYS A 65 -4.91 -2.87 17.76
C LYS A 65 -4.38 -3.96 16.85
N LEU A 66 -4.82 -3.98 15.59
CA LEU A 66 -4.47 -5.01 14.64
C LEU A 66 -3.43 -4.55 13.63
N HIS A 67 -3.36 -3.26 13.35
CA HIS A 67 -2.55 -2.73 12.25
C HIS A 67 -1.81 -1.47 12.67
N SER A 68 -0.66 -1.28 12.07
CA SER A 68 0.12 -0.05 12.24
C SER A 68 0.69 0.40 10.91
N LEU A 69 0.66 1.68 10.67
CA LEU A 69 1.20 2.26 9.44
C LEU A 69 2.72 2.20 9.45
N THR A 70 3.31 1.60 8.42
CA THR A 70 4.78 1.56 8.27
C THR A 70 5.26 2.34 7.06
N HIS A 71 4.49 2.34 5.97
CA HIS A 71 4.90 2.95 4.71
C HIS A 71 3.73 3.63 4.03
N THR A 72 4.06 4.53 3.12
CA THR A 72 3.10 5.13 2.20
C THR A 72 3.57 4.89 0.77
N LEU A 73 2.62 4.75 -0.14
CA LEU A 73 2.90 4.63 -1.57
C LEU A 73 2.15 5.75 -2.29
N VAL A 74 2.89 6.61 -2.99
CA VAL A 74 2.29 7.66 -3.80
C VAL A 74 2.27 7.20 -5.25
N VAL A 75 1.10 7.18 -5.84
CA VAL A 75 0.93 6.78 -7.25
C VAL A 75 0.51 7.99 -8.07
N SER A 76 0.86 7.98 -9.36
CA SER A 76 0.43 9.01 -10.29
C SER A 76 -1.00 8.68 -10.73
N GLY A 77 -1.87 9.68 -10.70
CA GLY A 77 -3.27 9.49 -11.04
C GLY A 77 -4.04 8.85 -9.88
N ARG A 78 -5.19 8.28 -10.21
CA ARG A 78 -6.03 7.66 -9.21
C ARG A 78 -5.46 6.33 -8.74
N CYS A 79 -5.46 6.12 -7.44
CA CYS A 79 -5.06 4.84 -6.87
C CYS A 79 -6.27 3.90 -6.82
N ASP A 80 -6.19 2.80 -7.57
CA ASP A 80 -7.28 1.82 -7.64
C ASP A 80 -7.13 0.66 -6.67
N LEU A 81 -6.13 0.74 -5.80
CA LEU A 81 -5.96 -0.25 -4.76
C LEU A 81 -7.10 -0.18 -3.75
N LYS A 82 -7.39 -1.30 -3.13
CA LYS A 82 -8.43 -1.38 -2.11
C LYS A 82 -7.86 -1.89 -0.81
N LYS A 83 -8.55 -1.56 0.28
CA LYS A 83 -8.21 -2.08 1.60
C LYS A 83 -8.11 -3.61 1.52
N SER A 84 -7.09 -4.15 2.16
CA SER A 84 -6.77 -5.58 2.21
C SER A 84 -6.07 -6.14 0.97
N ASP A 85 -5.82 -5.32 -0.05
CA ASP A 85 -4.94 -5.74 -1.13
C ASP A 85 -3.52 -5.90 -0.59
N ILE A 86 -2.75 -6.77 -1.23
CA ILE A 86 -1.36 -7.00 -0.88
C ILE A 86 -0.50 -6.52 -2.04
N LEU A 87 0.54 -5.75 -1.71
CA LEU A 87 1.53 -5.32 -2.68
C LEU A 87 2.82 -6.10 -2.44
N ALA A 88 3.31 -6.79 -3.45
CA ALA A 88 4.54 -7.57 -3.36
C ALA A 88 5.64 -6.92 -4.17
N TYR A 89 6.81 -6.76 -3.55
CA TYR A 89 8.00 -6.22 -4.18
C TYR A 89 9.21 -7.00 -3.67
N GLU A 90 9.86 -7.73 -4.56
CA GLU A 90 10.97 -8.60 -4.20
C GLU A 90 10.54 -9.57 -3.10
N GLU A 91 11.18 -9.52 -1.95
CA GLU A 91 10.88 -10.41 -0.82
C GLU A 91 9.96 -9.75 0.22
N LYS A 92 9.44 -8.57 -0.08
CA LYS A 92 8.61 -7.82 0.86
C LYS A 92 7.16 -7.82 0.43
N ALA A 93 6.28 -7.78 1.41
CA ALA A 93 4.85 -7.68 1.18
C ALA A 93 4.27 -6.56 2.05
N TYR A 94 3.31 -5.83 1.50
CA TYR A 94 2.69 -4.70 2.17
C TYR A 94 1.18 -4.87 2.10
N LEU A 95 0.53 -4.77 3.26
CA LEU A 95 -0.93 -4.79 3.33
C LEU A 95 -1.47 -3.38 3.17
N VAL A 96 -2.43 -3.20 2.27
CA VAL A 96 -3.09 -1.90 2.07
C VAL A 96 -4.09 -1.68 3.19
N LEU A 97 -3.84 -0.67 4.02
CA LEU A 97 -4.72 -0.32 5.15
C LEU A 97 -5.82 0.64 4.74
N ALA A 98 -5.50 1.58 3.86
CA ALA A 98 -6.45 2.59 3.37
C ALA A 98 -5.89 3.24 2.12
N VAL A 99 -6.75 3.91 1.37
CA VAL A 99 -6.39 4.63 0.15
C VAL A 99 -7.04 6.00 0.17
N ASP A 100 -6.28 7.02 -0.19
CA ASP A 100 -6.78 8.39 -0.31
C ASP A 100 -6.41 8.92 -1.70
N ASN A 101 -7.41 9.30 -2.46
CA ASN A 101 -7.24 9.84 -3.81
C ASN A 101 -7.28 11.38 -3.85
N ALA A 102 -6.90 12.02 -2.76
CA ALA A 102 -6.73 13.48 -2.67
C ALA A 102 -7.86 14.26 -3.35
N GLY A 103 -9.06 14.03 -2.88
CA GLY A 103 -10.23 14.65 -3.49
C GLY A 103 -10.51 14.05 -4.87
N ASP A 104 -11.11 14.82 -5.74
CA ASP A 104 -11.53 14.33 -7.06
C ASP A 104 -10.58 14.74 -8.17
N LEU A 105 -9.36 15.16 -7.82
CA LEU A 105 -8.44 15.69 -8.83
C LEU A 105 -7.80 14.62 -9.70
N GLU A 106 -7.76 13.39 -9.22
CA GLU A 106 -7.17 12.26 -9.96
C GLU A 106 -5.73 12.49 -10.41
N VAL A 107 -5.02 13.38 -9.69
CA VAL A 107 -3.64 13.73 -10.02
C VAL A 107 -2.67 12.78 -9.32
N ALA A 108 -3.00 12.42 -8.09
CA ALA A 108 -2.18 11.51 -7.30
C ALA A 108 -3.05 10.81 -6.27
N GLY A 109 -2.67 9.59 -5.93
CA GLY A 109 -3.31 8.83 -4.87
C GLY A 109 -2.25 8.37 -3.87
N ILE A 110 -2.67 8.13 -2.64
CA ILE A 110 -1.80 7.65 -1.58
C ILE A 110 -2.40 6.37 -1.01
N ALA A 111 -1.59 5.31 -0.95
CA ALA A 111 -1.96 4.09 -0.25
C ALA A 111 -1.19 4.04 1.05
N TYR A 112 -1.89 3.74 2.14
CA TYR A 112 -1.29 3.60 3.47
C TYR A 112 -1.04 2.12 3.71
N LEU A 113 0.20 1.76 4.02
CA LEU A 113 0.67 0.38 3.98
C LEU A 113 1.25 -0.06 5.31
N GLU A 114 1.08 -1.35 5.58
CA GLU A 114 1.77 -2.02 6.68
C GLU A 114 2.65 -3.12 6.09
N GLU A 115 3.96 -3.07 6.38
CA GLU A 115 4.86 -4.11 5.92
C GLU A 115 4.61 -5.39 6.72
N ARG A 116 4.36 -6.48 6.01
CA ARG A 116 3.99 -7.75 6.61
C ARG A 116 4.84 -8.88 6.04
N ASN A 117 5.79 -9.35 6.82
CA ASN A 117 6.67 -10.44 6.39
C ASN A 117 5.96 -11.80 6.40
N ASP A 118 4.88 -11.92 7.14
CA ASP A 118 4.09 -13.15 7.24
C ASP A 118 3.19 -13.39 6.04
N LEU A 119 3.12 -12.44 5.10
CA LEU A 119 2.25 -12.53 3.93
C LEU A 119 2.99 -12.95 2.66
N LYS A 120 4.25 -13.32 2.77
CA LYS A 120 5.04 -13.73 1.62
C LYS A 120 4.61 -15.08 1.07
#